data_ce82030914489be65a8b8f87da3bd4cf
#
_entry.id   ce82030914489be65a8b8f87da3bd4cf
#
_cell.length_a   1.000
_cell.length_b   1.000
_cell.length_c   1.000
_cell.angle_alpha   90.00
_cell.angle_beta   90.00
_cell.angle_gamma   90.00
#
_symmetry.space_group_name_H-M   'P 1'
#
loop_
_entity.id
_entity.type
_entity.pdbx_description
1 polymer ?
#
loop_
_entity_poly.entity_id
_entity_poly.type
_entity_poly.pdbx_seq_one_letter_code
_entity_poly.pdbx_strand_id
1 'polypeptide(L)'
;GLGLTFWGAVLTLTRNGKHVESSILDATARSSYSTIDRIFNDLKYNGQGYYLPAYPRDVSLPDYLKILKEPVVYISESFDGKPSIDELASGKLFSAQNRGFFISSPGSGILSEVEKQLQQDLSKISPADLAEALPKCLSENLNLARNAEMTLTPSGANFKAVGIVYDTLYNSETKPRSVGILGCPIVSAVASALAKSSS
;
A
#
# COMPACT_ATOMS: atom_id res chain seq x y z
N GLY A 1 27.84 -34.36 -18.65
CA GLY A 1 27.16 -34.26 -17.35
C GLY A 1 27.39 -32.97 -16.58
N LEU A 2 28.59 -32.39 -16.60
CA LEU A 2 28.97 -31.22 -15.77
C LEU A 2 28.14 -29.95 -16.05
N GLY A 3 27.71 -29.72 -17.29
CA GLY A 3 26.89 -28.53 -17.65
C GLY A 3 25.49 -28.56 -17.07
N LEU A 4 24.85 -29.73 -16.99
CA LEU A 4 23.50 -29.89 -16.42
C LEU A 4 23.48 -29.73 -14.89
N THR A 5 24.54 -30.20 -14.22
CA THR A 5 24.67 -29.99 -12.77
C THR A 5 24.94 -28.56 -12.40
N PHE A 6 25.72 -27.83 -13.20
CA PHE A 6 25.96 -26.40 -13.00
C PHE A 6 24.67 -25.59 -13.19
N TRP A 7 23.91 -25.83 -14.25
CA TRP A 7 22.60 -25.18 -14.47
C TRP A 7 21.57 -25.52 -13.39
N GLY A 8 21.57 -26.78 -12.91
CA GLY A 8 20.71 -27.17 -11.81
C GLY A 8 21.04 -26.44 -10.50
N ALA A 9 22.34 -26.25 -10.20
CA ALA A 9 22.78 -25.50 -9.02
C ALA A 9 22.43 -23.99 -9.14
N VAL A 10 22.61 -23.38 -10.30
CA VAL A 10 22.25 -21.99 -10.54
C VAL A 10 20.75 -21.78 -10.39
N LEU A 11 19.91 -22.67 -10.96
CA LEU A 11 18.45 -22.61 -10.85
C LEU A 11 17.97 -22.81 -9.39
N THR A 12 18.61 -23.67 -8.60
CA THR A 12 18.26 -23.83 -7.18
C THR A 12 18.66 -22.62 -6.34
N LEU A 13 19.82 -22.03 -6.59
CA LEU A 13 20.28 -20.82 -5.90
C LEU A 13 19.40 -19.59 -6.22
N THR A 14 18.99 -19.41 -7.47
CA THR A 14 18.09 -18.30 -7.87
C THR A 14 16.68 -18.47 -7.32
N ARG A 15 16.20 -19.73 -7.18
CA ARG A 15 14.88 -20.01 -6.60
C ARG A 15 14.85 -19.75 -5.09
N ASN A 16 15.92 -20.09 -4.38
CA ASN A 16 16.02 -19.85 -2.94
C ASN A 16 16.09 -18.37 -2.58
N GLY A 17 16.73 -17.52 -3.40
CA GLY A 17 16.79 -16.07 -3.18
C GLY A 17 15.41 -15.44 -3.14
N LYS A 18 14.54 -15.74 -4.09
CA LYS A 18 13.17 -15.17 -4.14
C LYS A 18 12.30 -15.59 -2.93
N HIS A 19 12.45 -16.79 -2.41
CA HIS A 19 11.71 -17.24 -1.23
C HIS A 19 12.18 -16.55 0.05
N VAL A 20 13.48 -16.31 0.20
CA VAL A 20 14.03 -15.57 1.34
C VAL A 20 13.57 -14.12 1.31
N GLU A 21 13.62 -13.47 0.15
CA GLU A 21 13.13 -12.10 -0.01
C GLU A 21 11.65 -11.96 0.35
N SER A 22 10.79 -12.85 -0.15
CA SER A 22 9.36 -12.83 0.16
C SER A 22 9.08 -13.02 1.65
N SER A 23 9.79 -13.94 2.31
CA SER A 23 9.61 -14.19 3.75
C SER A 23 10.04 -13.01 4.62
N ILE A 24 11.10 -12.30 4.23
CA ILE A 24 11.56 -11.09 4.92
C ILE A 24 10.55 -9.96 4.74
N LEU A 25 10.06 -9.73 3.52
CA LEU A 25 9.03 -8.72 3.25
C LEU A 25 7.77 -8.99 4.07
N ASP A 26 7.32 -10.23 4.12
CA ASP A 26 6.14 -10.64 4.87
C ASP A 26 6.34 -10.46 6.39
N ALA A 27 7.49 -10.90 6.93
CA ALA A 27 7.81 -10.73 8.34
C ALA A 27 7.91 -9.25 8.75
N THR A 28 8.51 -8.41 7.90
CA THR A 28 8.62 -6.97 8.12
C THR A 28 7.24 -6.31 8.12
N ALA A 29 6.40 -6.66 7.14
CA ALA A 29 5.03 -6.17 7.06
C ALA A 29 4.25 -6.59 8.32
N ARG A 30 4.31 -7.85 8.72
CA ARG A 30 3.65 -8.37 9.93
C ARG A 30 4.03 -7.59 11.18
N SER A 31 5.32 -7.28 11.38
CA SER A 31 5.80 -6.48 12.51
C SER A 31 5.18 -5.08 12.52
N SER A 32 5.10 -4.44 11.36
CA SER A 32 4.49 -3.12 11.21
C SER A 32 3.00 -3.13 11.53
N TYR A 33 2.26 -4.11 10.98
CA TYR A 33 0.82 -4.27 11.26
C TYR A 33 0.55 -4.62 12.73
N SER A 34 1.41 -5.42 13.38
CA SER A 34 1.30 -5.70 14.80
C SER A 34 1.42 -4.43 15.66
N THR A 35 2.27 -3.48 15.27
CA THR A 35 2.37 -2.18 15.93
C THR A 35 1.09 -1.36 15.79
N ILE A 36 0.50 -1.35 14.59
CA ILE A 36 -0.78 -0.67 14.33
C ILE A 36 -1.90 -1.32 15.16
N ASP A 37 -1.94 -2.66 15.23
CA ASP A 37 -2.93 -3.38 16.04
C ASP A 37 -2.83 -3.04 17.53
N ARG A 38 -1.61 -2.87 18.06
CA ARG A 38 -1.42 -2.41 19.45
C ARG A 38 -2.03 -1.02 19.65
N ILE A 39 -1.81 -0.08 18.73
CA ILE A 39 -2.43 1.26 18.79
C ILE A 39 -3.95 1.13 18.78
N PHE A 40 -4.52 0.31 17.90
CA PHE A 40 -5.97 0.08 17.82
C PHE A 40 -6.53 -0.48 19.13
N ASN A 41 -5.82 -1.44 19.73
CA ASN A 41 -6.24 -2.06 20.99
C ASN A 41 -6.15 -1.08 22.17
N ASP A 42 -5.07 -0.32 22.28
CA ASP A 42 -4.86 0.65 23.36
C ASP A 42 -5.89 1.79 23.29
N LEU A 43 -6.22 2.23 22.09
CA LEU A 43 -7.23 3.27 21.85
C LEU A 43 -8.67 2.71 21.84
N LYS A 44 -8.86 1.40 21.91
CA LYS A 44 -10.15 0.69 21.72
C LYS A 44 -10.84 1.09 20.40
N TYR A 45 -10.06 1.22 19.35
CA TYR A 45 -10.45 1.85 18.11
C TYR A 45 -11.11 0.85 17.15
N ASN A 46 -12.26 1.23 16.54
CA ASN A 46 -13.05 0.43 15.60
C ASN A 46 -13.31 1.20 14.29
N GLY A 47 -12.33 1.94 13.80
CA GLY A 47 -12.49 2.78 12.63
C GLY A 47 -12.27 2.08 11.29
N GLN A 48 -12.58 2.83 10.23
CA GLN A 48 -12.27 2.50 8.84
C GLN A 48 -11.11 3.36 8.34
N GLY A 49 -10.35 2.84 7.37
CA GLY A 49 -9.24 3.55 6.73
C GLY A 49 -9.72 4.30 5.48
N TYR A 50 -9.41 5.59 5.40
CA TYR A 50 -9.69 6.45 4.25
C TYR A 50 -8.37 6.92 3.65
N TYR A 51 -8.11 6.50 2.42
CA TYR A 51 -6.91 6.89 1.68
C TYR A 51 -7.07 8.31 1.17
N LEU A 52 -6.16 9.18 1.59
CA LEU A 52 -6.18 10.58 1.17
C LEU A 52 -5.38 10.75 -0.11
N PRO A 53 -5.86 11.59 -1.05
CA PRO A 53 -5.10 11.93 -2.25
C PRO A 53 -3.80 12.66 -1.85
N ALA A 54 -2.68 12.23 -2.44
CA ALA A 54 -1.39 12.88 -2.26
C ALA A 54 -1.18 13.93 -3.36
N TYR A 55 -0.59 15.09 -3.00
CA TYR A 55 -0.24 16.11 -3.99
C TYR A 55 0.81 15.60 -4.99
N PRO A 56 0.76 16.07 -6.25
CA PRO A 56 1.77 15.75 -7.25
C PRO A 56 3.18 16.10 -6.76
N ARG A 57 4.18 15.30 -7.13
CA ARG A 57 5.56 15.50 -6.68
C ARG A 57 6.21 16.75 -7.23
N ASP A 58 5.81 17.18 -8.43
CA ASP A 58 6.33 18.39 -9.11
C ASP A 58 5.74 19.70 -8.58
N VAL A 59 4.67 19.66 -7.82
CA VAL A 59 4.11 20.85 -7.16
C VAL A 59 5.07 21.32 -6.07
N SER A 60 5.50 22.59 -6.15
CA SER A 60 6.30 23.21 -5.09
C SER A 60 5.41 23.51 -3.88
N LEU A 61 5.65 22.82 -2.78
CA LEU A 61 4.98 23.08 -1.51
C LEU A 61 5.97 23.64 -0.48
N PRO A 62 5.54 24.58 0.38
CA PRO A 62 6.29 24.96 1.57
C PRO A 62 6.70 23.75 2.41
N ASP A 63 7.78 23.85 3.17
CA ASP A 63 8.35 22.73 3.92
C ASP A 63 7.35 22.06 4.87
N TYR A 64 6.50 22.85 5.52
CA TYR A 64 5.47 22.35 6.45
C TYR A 64 4.31 21.61 5.76
N LEU A 65 4.16 21.73 4.43
CA LEU A 65 3.14 21.02 3.64
C LEU A 65 3.70 19.80 2.89
N LYS A 66 5.00 19.53 2.97
CA LYS A 66 5.63 18.43 2.21
C LYS A 66 5.04 17.06 2.55
N ILE A 67 4.52 16.87 3.76
CA ILE A 67 3.85 15.63 4.17
C ILE A 67 2.63 15.32 3.30
N LEU A 68 2.00 16.32 2.70
CA LEU A 68 0.85 16.14 1.81
C LEU A 68 1.22 15.48 0.47
N LYS A 69 2.51 15.34 0.15
CA LYS A 69 3.00 14.59 -1.02
C LYS A 69 3.12 13.10 -0.75
N GLU A 70 3.07 12.70 0.50
CA GLU A 70 3.14 11.30 0.89
C GLU A 70 1.74 10.70 0.97
N PRO A 71 1.56 9.42 0.58
CA PRO A 71 0.30 8.74 0.74
C PRO A 71 -0.03 8.53 2.21
N VAL A 72 -1.13 9.10 2.65
CA VAL A 72 -1.60 9.06 4.03
C VAL A 72 -2.95 8.36 4.11
N VAL A 73 -3.16 7.59 5.16
CA VAL A 73 -4.45 7.01 5.51
C VAL A 73 -4.96 7.70 6.76
N TYR A 74 -6.15 8.24 6.68
CA TYR A 74 -6.90 8.71 7.82
C TYR A 74 -7.78 7.59 8.35
N ILE A 75 -7.69 7.29 9.63
CA ILE A 75 -8.48 6.24 10.27
C ILE A 75 -9.45 6.91 11.22
N SER A 76 -10.75 6.69 11.01
CA SER A 76 -11.82 7.30 11.80
C SER A 76 -13.00 6.34 12.02
N GLU A 77 -13.65 6.44 13.17
CA GLU A 77 -14.85 5.66 13.49
C GLU A 77 -16.09 6.16 12.71
N SER A 78 -16.12 7.44 12.38
CA SER A 78 -17.19 8.01 11.57
C SER A 78 -16.61 8.90 10.46
N PHE A 79 -17.19 8.80 9.27
CA PHE A 79 -16.81 9.62 8.12
C PHE A 79 -17.46 11.01 8.11
N ASP A 80 -18.26 11.35 9.10
CA ASP A 80 -18.98 12.65 9.17
C ASP A 80 -18.05 13.87 9.33
N GLY A 81 -16.77 13.63 9.60
CA GLY A 81 -15.75 14.65 9.68
C GLY A 81 -14.70 14.50 8.59
N LYS A 82 -14.64 15.46 7.65
CA LYS A 82 -13.49 15.55 6.74
C LYS A 82 -12.21 15.69 7.58
N PRO A 83 -11.14 14.93 7.27
CA PRO A 83 -9.86 15.12 7.96
C PRO A 83 -9.39 16.56 7.80
N SER A 84 -8.91 17.16 8.88
CA SER A 84 -8.36 18.51 8.82
C SER A 84 -7.01 18.47 8.10
N ILE A 85 -6.94 19.11 6.94
CA ILE A 85 -5.69 19.24 6.18
C ILE A 85 -4.64 20.00 7.00
N ASP A 86 -5.04 20.97 7.82
CA ASP A 86 -4.13 21.72 8.68
C ASP A 86 -3.51 20.83 9.79
N GLU A 87 -4.28 19.91 10.34
CA GLU A 87 -3.76 18.94 11.32
C GLU A 87 -2.76 17.99 10.66
N LEU A 88 -3.08 17.48 9.47
CA LEU A 88 -2.17 16.63 8.68
C LEU A 88 -0.91 17.40 8.31
N ALA A 89 -1.03 18.62 7.79
CA ALA A 89 0.09 19.47 7.39
C ALA A 89 1.02 19.80 8.56
N SER A 90 0.46 19.96 9.78
CA SER A 90 1.24 20.18 11.00
C SER A 90 1.91 18.92 11.54
N GLY A 91 1.79 17.78 10.86
CA GLY A 91 2.39 16.50 11.27
C GLY A 91 1.73 15.87 12.50
N LYS A 92 0.52 16.28 12.85
CA LYS A 92 -0.21 15.68 13.97
C LYS A 92 -0.61 14.25 13.61
N LEU A 93 -0.33 13.34 14.54
CA LEU A 93 -0.76 11.96 14.41
C LEU A 93 -2.26 11.80 14.72
N PHE A 94 -2.77 12.52 15.70
CA PHE A 94 -4.15 12.45 16.14
C PHE A 94 -4.93 13.70 15.76
N SER A 95 -6.14 13.50 15.19
CA SER A 95 -7.10 14.57 14.97
C SER A 95 -7.82 14.89 16.26
N ALA A 96 -7.80 16.16 16.67
CA ALA A 96 -8.49 16.61 17.87
C ALA A 96 -10.02 16.68 17.68
N GLN A 97 -10.47 16.90 16.45
CA GLN A 97 -11.89 17.15 16.16
C GLN A 97 -12.71 15.88 15.96
N ASN A 98 -12.13 14.84 15.35
CA ASN A 98 -12.90 13.72 14.79
C ASN A 98 -12.49 12.34 15.34
N ARG A 99 -11.81 12.27 16.48
CA ARG A 99 -11.34 10.99 17.07
C ARG A 99 -10.69 10.08 16.02
N GLY A 100 -9.91 10.65 15.13
CA GLY A 100 -9.20 9.92 14.10
C GLY A 100 -7.70 10.08 14.23
N PHE A 101 -6.97 9.34 13.45
CA PHE A 101 -5.51 9.49 13.36
C PHE A 101 -5.00 9.25 11.94
N PHE A 102 -3.84 9.84 11.67
CA PHE A 102 -3.17 9.76 10.38
C PHE A 102 -2.01 8.80 10.47
N ILE A 103 -1.87 7.94 9.49
CA ILE A 103 -0.69 7.09 9.33
C ILE A 103 -0.19 7.15 7.90
N SER A 104 1.09 6.94 7.71
CA SER A 104 1.62 6.70 6.36
C SER A 104 1.00 5.44 5.78
N SER A 105 0.65 5.47 4.49
CA SER A 105 0.11 4.29 3.81
C SER A 105 1.12 3.15 3.87
N PRO A 106 0.71 1.95 4.34
CA PRO A 106 1.59 0.77 4.31
C PRO A 106 2.09 0.40 2.92
N GLY A 107 1.40 0.87 1.88
CA GLY A 107 1.77 0.67 0.48
C GLY A 107 2.63 1.78 -0.13
N SER A 108 3.04 2.80 0.63
CA SER A 108 3.77 3.96 0.10
C SER A 108 5.05 3.61 -0.63
N GLY A 109 5.83 2.65 -0.12
CA GLY A 109 7.04 2.15 -0.77
C GLY A 109 6.75 1.49 -2.11
N ILE A 110 5.71 0.64 -2.17
CA ILE A 110 5.29 -0.01 -3.42
C ILE A 110 4.79 1.04 -4.41
N LEU A 111 4.02 2.02 -3.96
CA LEU A 111 3.55 3.11 -4.82
C LEU A 111 4.71 3.87 -5.46
N SER A 112 5.74 4.19 -4.67
CA SER A 112 6.96 4.84 -5.19
C SER A 112 7.67 4.00 -6.26
N GLU A 113 7.75 2.68 -6.08
CA GLU A 113 8.33 1.78 -7.08
C GLU A 113 7.47 1.69 -8.34
N VAL A 114 6.14 1.66 -8.20
CA VAL A 114 5.21 1.73 -9.35
C VAL A 114 5.44 3.00 -10.17
N GLU A 115 5.52 4.18 -9.53
CA GLU A 115 5.78 5.44 -10.21
C GLU A 115 7.13 5.45 -10.95
N LYS A 116 8.16 4.84 -10.36
CA LYS A 116 9.47 4.67 -11.03
C LYS A 116 9.38 3.75 -12.24
N GLN A 117 8.67 2.63 -12.13
CA GLN A 117 8.51 1.68 -13.24
C GLN A 117 7.70 2.28 -14.41
N LEU A 118 6.64 3.01 -14.09
CA LEU A 118 5.81 3.69 -15.08
C LEU A 118 6.43 5.00 -15.59
N GLN A 119 7.51 5.49 -14.94
CA GLN A 119 8.16 6.76 -15.22
C GLN A 119 7.18 7.96 -15.22
N GLN A 120 6.13 7.87 -14.42
CA GLN A 120 5.06 8.84 -14.39
C GLN A 120 4.50 9.01 -12.98
N ASP A 121 4.14 10.25 -12.62
CA ASP A 121 3.38 10.54 -11.41
C ASP A 121 1.93 10.09 -11.59
N LEU A 122 1.43 9.27 -10.66
CA LEU A 122 0.08 8.69 -10.76
C LEU A 122 -1.05 9.72 -10.70
N SER A 123 -0.80 10.93 -10.19
CA SER A 123 -1.77 12.03 -10.27
C SER A 123 -2.06 12.50 -11.71
N LYS A 124 -1.20 12.10 -12.67
CA LYS A 124 -1.33 12.44 -14.10
C LYS A 124 -1.90 11.31 -14.95
N ILE A 125 -2.20 10.17 -14.32
CA ILE A 125 -2.78 9.00 -14.97
C ILE A 125 -4.26 8.96 -14.68
N SER A 126 -5.09 8.76 -15.70
CA SER A 126 -6.52 8.57 -15.48
C SER A 126 -6.80 7.28 -14.71
N PRO A 127 -7.88 7.21 -13.89
CA PRO A 127 -8.24 5.96 -13.22
C PRO A 127 -8.41 4.77 -14.19
N ALA A 128 -8.85 5.02 -15.43
CA ALA A 128 -9.00 3.98 -16.45
C ALA A 128 -7.64 3.41 -16.90
N ASP A 129 -6.68 4.28 -17.22
CA ASP A 129 -5.33 3.88 -17.60
C ASP A 129 -4.60 3.21 -16.42
N LEU A 130 -4.83 3.72 -15.21
CA LEU A 130 -4.29 3.11 -13.99
C LEU A 130 -4.82 1.69 -13.79
N ALA A 131 -6.10 1.44 -14.04
CA ALA A 131 -6.70 0.11 -13.91
C ALA A 131 -6.08 -0.92 -14.85
N GLU A 132 -5.53 -0.49 -15.98
CA GLU A 132 -4.80 -1.35 -16.89
C GLU A 132 -3.32 -1.49 -16.53
N ALA A 133 -2.64 -0.39 -16.21
CA ALA A 133 -1.20 -0.36 -16.02
C ALA A 133 -0.76 -0.93 -14.65
N LEU A 134 -1.50 -0.62 -13.59
CA LEU A 134 -1.11 -0.99 -12.22
C LEU A 134 -1.05 -2.50 -11.98
N PRO A 135 -2.04 -3.33 -12.39
CA PRO A 135 -1.96 -4.78 -12.22
C PRO A 135 -0.76 -5.40 -12.95
N LYS A 136 -0.48 -4.97 -14.18
CA LYS A 136 0.68 -5.41 -14.96
C LYS A 136 1.99 -5.05 -14.25
N CYS A 137 2.10 -3.81 -13.77
CA CYS A 137 3.27 -3.36 -13.04
C CYS A 137 3.51 -4.21 -11.77
N LEU A 138 2.47 -4.50 -11.00
CA LEU A 138 2.58 -5.30 -9.78
C LEU A 138 2.97 -6.75 -10.04
N SER A 139 2.47 -7.36 -11.12
CA SER A 139 2.74 -8.78 -11.42
C SER A 139 4.00 -8.98 -12.27
N GLU A 140 4.20 -8.19 -13.32
CA GLU A 140 5.27 -8.43 -14.31
C GLU A 140 6.56 -7.68 -13.97
N ASN A 141 6.48 -6.41 -13.55
CA ASN A 141 7.65 -5.60 -13.27
C ASN A 141 8.17 -5.80 -11.84
N LEU A 142 7.28 -5.73 -10.86
CA LEU A 142 7.64 -5.81 -9.44
C LEU A 142 7.59 -7.24 -8.88
N ASN A 143 6.96 -8.18 -9.58
CA ASN A 143 6.80 -9.57 -9.15
C ASN A 143 6.18 -9.72 -7.75
N LEU A 144 5.29 -8.81 -7.36
CA LEU A 144 4.63 -8.82 -6.04
C LEU A 144 3.40 -9.75 -6.00
N ALA A 145 2.88 -10.12 -7.17
CA ALA A 145 1.80 -11.10 -7.33
C ALA A 145 2.09 -11.97 -8.56
N ARG A 146 1.53 -13.19 -8.60
CA ARG A 146 1.60 -14.04 -9.79
C ARG A 146 0.68 -13.51 -10.89
N ASN A 147 -0.49 -13.05 -10.51
CA ASN A 147 -1.46 -12.38 -11.38
C ASN A 147 -2.20 -11.30 -10.59
N ALA A 148 -2.55 -10.22 -11.27
CA ALA A 148 -3.35 -9.15 -10.70
C ALA A 148 -4.32 -8.62 -11.75
N GLU A 149 -5.52 -8.24 -11.33
CA GLU A 149 -6.59 -7.70 -12.16
C GLU A 149 -7.27 -6.56 -11.41
N MET A 150 -7.68 -5.53 -12.13
CA MET A 150 -8.42 -4.41 -11.57
C MET A 150 -9.53 -3.99 -12.51
N THR A 151 -10.71 -3.77 -11.96
CA THR A 151 -11.89 -3.29 -12.70
C THR A 151 -12.50 -2.12 -11.95
N LEU A 152 -12.77 -1.04 -12.67
CA LEU A 152 -13.46 0.12 -12.13
C LEU A 152 -14.96 -0.15 -12.04
N THR A 153 -15.58 0.37 -11.00
CA THR A 153 -17.02 0.37 -10.80
C THR A 153 -17.49 1.82 -10.58
N PRO A 154 -18.80 2.13 -10.71
CA PRO A 154 -19.29 3.49 -10.46
C PRO A 154 -18.99 4.03 -9.05
N SER A 155 -18.78 3.14 -8.07
CA SER A 155 -18.52 3.50 -6.67
C SER A 155 -17.09 3.25 -6.21
N GLY A 156 -16.18 2.82 -7.12
CA GLY A 156 -14.80 2.51 -6.73
C GLY A 156 -14.10 1.54 -7.68
N ALA A 157 -13.31 0.62 -7.15
CA ALA A 157 -12.61 -0.38 -7.93
C ALA A 157 -12.61 -1.75 -7.24
N ASN A 158 -12.65 -2.81 -8.02
CA ASN A 158 -12.40 -4.18 -7.57
C ASN A 158 -10.97 -4.57 -7.97
N PHE A 159 -10.16 -4.94 -7.00
CA PHE A 159 -8.80 -5.43 -7.20
C PHE A 159 -8.70 -6.89 -6.75
N LYS A 160 -8.18 -7.75 -7.62
CA LYS A 160 -7.93 -9.15 -7.34
C LYS A 160 -6.48 -9.48 -7.64
N ALA A 161 -5.81 -10.14 -6.72
CA ALA A 161 -4.45 -10.61 -6.92
C ALA A 161 -4.30 -12.04 -6.39
N VAL A 162 -3.47 -12.83 -7.05
CA VAL A 162 -3.22 -14.24 -6.74
C VAL A 162 -1.72 -14.48 -6.60
N GLY A 163 -1.32 -15.26 -5.58
CA GLY A 163 0.08 -15.58 -5.32
C GLY A 163 0.88 -14.34 -4.92
N ILE A 164 0.32 -13.55 -4.02
CA ILE A 164 0.96 -12.34 -3.50
C ILE A 164 2.08 -12.67 -2.53
N VAL A 165 3.10 -11.81 -2.45
CA VAL A 165 4.24 -11.97 -1.52
C VAL A 165 3.87 -11.79 -0.05
N TYR A 166 2.67 -11.29 0.26
CA TYR A 166 2.14 -11.03 1.60
C TYR A 166 0.98 -11.98 1.96
N ASP A 167 0.96 -13.19 1.44
CA ASP A 167 -0.16 -14.13 1.62
C ASP A 167 -0.33 -14.58 3.08
N THR A 168 0.73 -14.64 3.87
CA THR A 168 0.65 -15.03 5.28
C THR A 168 -0.08 -14.00 6.13
N LEU A 169 -0.16 -12.72 5.71
CA LEU A 169 -0.98 -11.70 6.36
C LEU A 169 -2.48 -12.05 6.34
N TYR A 170 -2.90 -12.88 5.38
CA TYR A 170 -4.31 -13.29 5.25
C TYR A 170 -4.57 -14.72 5.76
N ASN A 171 -3.55 -15.58 5.72
CA ASN A 171 -3.69 -17.02 5.95
C ASN A 171 -3.22 -17.47 7.35
N SER A 172 -2.78 -16.57 8.23
CA SER A 172 -2.34 -16.93 9.57
C SER A 172 -3.52 -16.98 10.55
N GLU A 173 -3.46 -17.88 11.55
CA GLU A 173 -4.40 -17.91 12.67
C GLU A 173 -4.42 -16.58 13.44
N THR A 174 -3.34 -15.81 13.37
CA THR A 174 -3.17 -14.50 14.00
C THR A 174 -3.15 -13.39 12.95
N LYS A 175 -4.19 -13.33 12.09
CA LYS A 175 -4.33 -12.25 11.11
C LYS A 175 -4.39 -10.90 11.83
N PRO A 176 -3.50 -9.94 11.52
CA PRO A 176 -3.58 -8.60 12.09
C PRO A 176 -4.91 -7.94 11.72
N ARG A 177 -5.59 -7.34 12.70
CA ARG A 177 -6.85 -6.64 12.50
C ARG A 177 -6.70 -5.47 11.52
N SER A 178 -5.59 -4.75 11.61
CA SER A 178 -5.23 -3.63 10.74
C SER A 178 -5.15 -4.03 9.26
N VAL A 179 -4.83 -5.29 8.93
CA VAL A 179 -4.89 -5.79 7.54
C VAL A 179 -6.33 -5.76 6.98
N GLY A 180 -7.34 -5.96 7.83
CA GLY A 180 -8.74 -5.84 7.43
C GLY A 180 -9.18 -4.39 7.15
N ILE A 181 -8.51 -3.42 7.77
CA ILE A 181 -8.82 -1.98 7.67
C ILE A 181 -8.01 -1.32 6.55
N LEU A 182 -6.73 -1.69 6.43
CA LEU A 182 -5.75 -1.03 5.54
C LEU A 182 -5.41 -1.86 4.30
N GLY A 183 -5.87 -3.12 4.23
CA GLY A 183 -5.33 -4.07 3.26
C GLY A 183 -3.89 -4.47 3.59
N CYS A 184 -3.30 -5.43 2.86
CA CYS A 184 -1.85 -5.67 2.87
C CYS A 184 -1.12 -4.55 2.13
N PRO A 185 0.23 -4.48 2.14
CA PRO A 185 0.97 -3.43 1.45
C PRO A 185 0.60 -3.25 -0.04
N ILE A 186 0.28 -4.34 -0.76
CA ILE A 186 -0.15 -4.26 -2.16
C ILE A 186 -1.53 -3.60 -2.27
N VAL A 187 -2.51 -4.03 -1.48
CA VAL A 187 -3.86 -3.45 -1.48
C VAL A 187 -3.82 -1.99 -1.04
N SER A 188 -3.00 -1.68 -0.05
CA SER A 188 -2.77 -0.31 0.40
C SER A 188 -2.12 0.57 -0.69
N ALA A 189 -1.19 0.03 -1.48
CA ALA A 189 -0.60 0.74 -2.63
C ALA A 189 -1.65 1.00 -3.72
N VAL A 190 -2.49 0.02 -4.03
CA VAL A 190 -3.59 0.16 -5.01
C VAL A 190 -4.58 1.25 -4.57
N ALA A 191 -4.99 1.24 -3.30
CA ALA A 191 -5.90 2.25 -2.76
C ALA A 191 -5.27 3.66 -2.79
N SER A 192 -3.97 3.78 -2.44
CA SER A 192 -3.24 5.04 -2.54
C SER A 192 -3.09 5.53 -3.98
N ALA A 193 -2.85 4.62 -4.93
CA ALA A 193 -2.76 4.93 -6.36
C ALA A 193 -4.10 5.48 -6.88
N LEU A 194 -5.21 4.82 -6.54
CA LEU A 194 -6.55 5.28 -6.90
C LEU A 194 -6.88 6.66 -6.30
N ALA A 195 -6.59 6.85 -5.01
CA ALA A 195 -6.80 8.14 -4.36
C ALA A 195 -6.00 9.25 -5.05
N LYS A 196 -4.75 8.97 -5.46
CA LYS A 196 -3.87 9.91 -6.14
C LYS A 196 -4.31 10.22 -7.57
N SER A 197 -4.79 9.22 -8.32
CA SER A 197 -5.25 9.39 -9.71
C SER A 197 -6.63 10.04 -9.82
N SER A 198 -7.38 10.12 -8.73
CA SER A 198 -8.73 10.70 -8.66
C SER A 198 -8.74 12.14 -8.15
N SER A 199 -7.58 12.73 -7.90
CA SER A 199 -7.41 14.09 -7.32
C SER A 199 -7.42 15.19 -8.37
#